data_74a5ce9bb552180144563b5a49fdf848
#
_entry.id   74a5ce9bb552180144563b5a49fdf848
#
_cell.length_a   1.000
_cell.length_b   1.000
_cell.length_c   1.000
_cell.angle_alpha   90.00
_cell.angle_beta   90.00
_cell.angle_gamma   90.00
#
_symmetry.space_group_name_H-M   'P 1'
#
loop_
_entity.id
_entity.type
_entity.pdbx_description
1 polymer ?
#
loop_
_entity_poly.entity_id
_entity_poly.type
_entity_poly.pdbx_seq_one_letter_code
_entity_poly.pdbx_strand_id
1 'polypeptide(L)'
;MANYCFTNYCIEGNKSSLTKIANAINFTDGYVDNIFKILDEELEIQDYSQWCDAEVIDKDDYSVLMFREENKWRRSENIDRLLSLEEYGQDTKVYFLSQVFESEEHWTNDAEGKYFSMRYNVCIDNGLGGYAYADIDTEQDVVKFCKNHNIEVPQDSKTIEEIRDFCSNNDIEFSCCDIMIRDDHGVITDEVMQQIHVFVEKRINQLLGK
;
A
#
# COMPACT_ATOMS: atom_id res chain seq x y z
N MET A 1 -9.43 12.96 -10.25
CA MET A 1 -9.04 12.74 -8.85
C MET A 1 -7.67 12.11 -8.89
N ALA A 2 -6.77 12.42 -7.97
CA ALA A 2 -5.47 11.77 -7.92
C ALA A 2 -5.64 10.48 -7.11
N ASN A 3 -5.21 9.35 -7.65
CA ASN A 3 -5.20 8.09 -6.92
C ASN A 3 -4.07 8.14 -5.90
N TYR A 4 -4.39 7.85 -4.66
CA TYR A 4 -3.40 7.78 -3.59
C TYR A 4 -2.90 6.34 -3.42
N CYS A 5 -1.59 6.21 -3.22
CA CYS A 5 -0.94 4.97 -2.85
C CYS A 5 -0.53 5.06 -1.38
N PHE A 6 -1.03 4.15 -0.57
CA PHE A 6 -0.64 4.01 0.82
C PHE A 6 0.32 2.84 0.95
N THR A 7 1.50 3.08 1.54
CA THR A 7 2.50 2.04 1.73
C THR A 7 2.85 1.94 3.21
N ASN A 8 2.65 0.76 3.78
CA ASN A 8 3.15 0.42 5.09
C ASN A 8 4.53 -0.22 4.94
N TYR A 9 5.51 0.27 5.69
CA TYR A 9 6.88 -0.22 5.69
C TYR A 9 7.23 -0.93 6.98
N CYS A 10 8.03 -1.98 6.87
CA CYS A 10 8.79 -2.61 7.95
C CYS A 10 10.25 -2.72 7.50
N ILE A 11 11.15 -1.99 8.14
CA ILE A 11 12.59 -2.02 7.82
C ILE A 11 13.33 -2.65 8.99
N GLU A 12 13.97 -3.80 8.74
CA GLU A 12 14.91 -4.41 9.67
C GLU A 12 16.27 -3.75 9.55
N GLY A 13 16.98 -3.55 10.67
CA GLY A 13 18.32 -2.99 10.60
C GLY A 13 18.90 -2.61 11.95
N ASN A 14 19.96 -1.82 11.89
CA ASN A 14 20.63 -1.30 13.06
C ASN A 14 19.76 -0.23 13.77
N LYS A 15 19.54 -0.38 15.07
CA LYS A 15 18.72 0.54 15.86
C LYS A 15 19.10 2.01 15.70
N SER A 16 20.39 2.32 15.67
CA SER A 16 20.86 3.71 15.56
C SER A 16 20.44 4.35 14.25
N SER A 17 20.63 3.63 13.14
CA SER A 17 20.21 4.10 11.79
C SER A 17 18.70 4.22 11.70
N LEU A 18 17.95 3.20 12.15
CA LEU A 18 16.50 3.22 12.14
C LEU A 18 15.91 4.35 13.01
N THR A 19 16.54 4.64 14.16
CA THR A 19 16.13 5.76 15.03
C THR A 19 16.33 7.11 14.34
N LYS A 20 17.42 7.29 13.59
CA LYS A 20 17.64 8.52 12.82
C LYS A 20 16.54 8.72 11.77
N ILE A 21 16.19 7.65 11.04
CA ILE A 21 15.11 7.68 10.04
C ILE A 21 13.77 8.00 10.71
N ALA A 22 13.43 7.31 11.81
CA ALA A 22 12.20 7.54 12.56
C ALA A 22 12.09 8.99 13.05
N ASN A 23 13.19 9.54 13.59
CA ASN A 23 13.23 10.93 14.03
C ASN A 23 13.01 11.90 12.86
N ALA A 24 13.60 11.63 11.70
CA ALA A 24 13.38 12.44 10.51
C ALA A 24 11.90 12.43 10.07
N ILE A 25 11.24 11.26 10.10
CA ILE A 25 9.84 11.12 9.77
C ILE A 25 8.94 11.85 10.79
N ASN A 26 9.15 11.62 12.09
CA ASN A 26 8.29 12.16 13.16
C ASN A 26 8.52 13.66 13.42
N PHE A 27 9.64 14.24 12.98
CA PHE A 27 9.96 15.65 13.23
C PHE A 27 9.32 16.61 12.21
N THR A 28 8.61 16.08 11.24
CA THR A 28 7.91 16.88 10.24
C THR A 28 6.51 17.23 10.71
N ASP A 29 6.17 18.52 10.70
CA ASP A 29 4.77 19.01 10.79
C ASP A 29 3.95 18.58 9.54
N GLY A 30 4.02 17.29 9.15
CA GLY A 30 3.26 16.70 8.06
C GLY A 30 3.79 16.96 6.65
N TYR A 31 4.97 17.57 6.47
CA TYR A 31 5.55 17.87 5.15
C TYR A 31 6.98 17.33 4.98
N VAL A 32 7.19 16.75 3.86
CA VAL A 32 8.28 16.11 3.09
C VAL A 32 9.73 16.54 3.39
N ASP A 33 9.96 17.63 4.10
CA ASP A 33 11.25 18.34 4.12
C ASP A 33 12.45 17.60 4.71
N ASN A 34 12.27 16.61 5.58
CA ASN A 34 13.42 16.10 6.35
C ASN A 34 14.12 14.90 5.72
N ILE A 35 13.42 13.98 5.05
CA ILE A 35 14.09 12.89 4.32
C ILE A 35 14.85 13.47 3.12
N PHE A 36 14.29 14.44 2.42
CA PHE A 36 14.99 15.12 1.32
C PHE A 36 16.16 15.96 1.77
N LYS A 37 16.12 16.58 2.97
CA LYS A 37 17.28 17.23 3.57
C LYS A 37 18.39 16.25 3.91
N ILE A 38 18.06 15.03 4.31
CA ILE A 38 19.04 13.97 4.51
C ILE A 38 19.66 13.56 3.17
N LEU A 39 18.86 13.48 2.10
CA LEU A 39 19.32 13.14 0.76
C LEU A 39 20.09 14.26 0.07
N ASP A 40 20.13 15.48 0.67
CA ASP A 40 20.74 16.70 0.08
C ASP A 40 20.24 16.98 -1.35
N GLU A 41 18.95 16.71 -1.57
CA GLU A 41 18.31 16.86 -2.87
C GLU A 41 17.37 18.06 -2.88
N GLU A 42 17.45 18.87 -3.95
CA GLU A 42 16.42 19.84 -4.26
C GLU A 42 15.17 19.08 -4.75
N LEU A 43 14.04 19.31 -4.08
CA LEU A 43 12.75 18.76 -4.44
C LEU A 43 12.32 19.25 -5.82
N GLU A 44 12.49 18.45 -6.85
CA GLU A 44 11.60 18.55 -7.99
C GLU A 44 10.22 18.02 -7.55
N ILE A 45 9.21 18.88 -7.65
CA ILE A 45 7.82 18.74 -7.15
C ILE A 45 7.07 17.48 -7.71
N GLN A 46 7.75 16.52 -8.31
CA GLN A 46 7.12 15.37 -8.96
C GLN A 46 6.74 14.22 -8.02
N ASP A 47 7.36 14.10 -6.86
CA ASP A 47 7.04 13.07 -5.90
C ASP A 47 6.39 13.67 -4.63
N TYR A 48 5.07 13.66 -4.60
CA TYR A 48 4.32 13.95 -3.39
C TYR A 48 4.40 12.72 -2.50
N SER A 49 5.31 12.73 -1.53
CA SER A 49 5.37 11.71 -0.49
C SER A 49 5.14 12.35 0.87
N GLN A 50 4.31 11.72 1.68
CA GLN A 50 4.08 12.08 3.07
C GLN A 50 4.32 10.84 3.92
N TRP A 51 5.13 10.97 4.99
CA TRP A 51 5.41 9.88 5.92
C TRP A 51 4.87 10.21 7.30
N CYS A 52 4.39 9.20 8.00
CA CYS A 52 3.87 9.34 9.34
C CYS A 52 4.03 8.06 10.17
N ASP A 53 3.78 8.18 11.47
CA ASP A 53 3.65 7.08 12.42
C ASP A 53 4.92 6.21 12.53
N ALA A 54 6.13 6.84 12.46
CA ALA A 54 7.38 6.10 12.53
C ALA A 54 7.68 5.65 13.98
N GLU A 55 7.80 4.33 14.15
CA GLU A 55 8.10 3.68 15.42
C GLU A 55 9.25 2.68 15.25
N VAL A 56 10.23 2.72 16.17
CA VAL A 56 11.31 1.73 16.23
C VAL A 56 11.00 0.72 17.32
N ILE A 57 10.87 -0.55 16.94
CA ILE A 57 10.59 -1.67 17.83
C ILE A 57 11.84 -2.54 17.95
N ASP A 58 12.34 -2.73 19.18
CA ASP A 58 13.45 -3.63 19.45
C ASP A 58 12.97 -5.09 19.42
N LYS A 59 13.75 -5.93 18.75
CA LYS A 59 13.70 -7.38 18.79
C LYS A 59 14.98 -7.90 19.43
N ASP A 60 15.04 -9.18 19.75
CA ASP A 60 16.18 -9.77 20.46
C ASP A 60 17.52 -9.54 19.72
N ASP A 61 17.56 -9.72 18.42
CA ASP A 61 18.79 -9.67 17.62
C ASP A 61 18.85 -8.48 16.62
N TYR A 62 17.76 -7.73 16.44
CA TYR A 62 17.66 -6.63 15.49
C TYR A 62 16.57 -5.63 15.93
N SER A 63 16.49 -4.50 15.25
CA SER A 63 15.38 -3.56 15.41
C SER A 63 14.56 -3.47 14.14
N VAL A 64 13.30 -3.09 14.26
CA VAL A 64 12.38 -2.88 13.15
C VAL A 64 11.85 -1.46 13.22
N LEU A 65 11.96 -0.71 12.13
CA LEU A 65 11.27 0.55 11.93
C LEU A 65 9.98 0.29 11.17
N MET A 66 8.87 0.70 11.75
CA MET A 66 7.56 0.69 11.10
C MET A 66 7.12 2.13 10.84
N PHE A 67 6.57 2.40 9.67
CA PHE A 67 5.99 3.69 9.31
C PHE A 67 5.08 3.55 8.10
N ARG A 68 4.35 4.62 7.81
CA ARG A 68 3.44 4.71 6.67
C ARG A 68 3.86 5.84 5.73
N GLU A 69 3.75 5.58 4.43
CA GLU A 69 3.86 6.57 3.37
C GLU A 69 2.52 6.74 2.66
N GLU A 70 2.18 7.98 2.34
CA GLU A 70 1.15 8.34 1.38
C GLU A 70 1.83 8.99 0.17
N ASN A 71 1.60 8.47 -1.02
CA ASN A 71 2.11 9.01 -2.27
C ASN A 71 1.01 9.00 -3.35
N LYS A 72 1.29 9.56 -4.51
CA LYS A 72 0.39 9.51 -5.66
C LYS A 72 0.76 8.35 -6.57
N TRP A 73 -0.24 7.53 -6.93
CA TRP A 73 -0.18 6.48 -7.95
C TRP A 73 0.70 5.26 -7.64
N ARG A 74 1.76 5.38 -6.85
CA ARG A 74 2.72 4.32 -6.56
C ARG A 74 3.51 4.58 -5.29
N ARG A 75 4.19 3.57 -4.77
CA ARG A 75 5.22 3.71 -3.75
C ARG A 75 6.37 4.59 -4.27
N SER A 76 6.89 5.49 -3.46
CA SER A 76 8.05 6.30 -3.86
C SER A 76 9.35 5.49 -3.83
N GLU A 77 10.35 5.97 -4.58
CA GLU A 77 11.71 5.43 -4.55
C GLU A 77 12.56 6.04 -3.42
N ASN A 78 12.02 7.02 -2.68
CA ASN A 78 12.78 7.82 -1.73
C ASN A 78 13.36 6.99 -0.58
N ILE A 79 12.62 5.99 -0.10
CA ILE A 79 13.12 5.09 0.97
C ILE A 79 14.27 4.24 0.45
N ASP A 80 14.18 3.71 -0.76
CA ASP A 80 15.26 2.92 -1.35
C ASP A 80 16.50 3.76 -1.62
N ARG A 81 16.32 5.01 -2.04
CA ARG A 81 17.42 5.98 -2.20
C ARG A 81 18.05 6.30 -0.86
N LEU A 82 17.27 6.55 0.19
CA LEU A 82 17.77 6.77 1.54
C LEU A 82 18.60 5.57 2.03
N LEU A 83 18.09 4.35 1.82
CA LEU A 83 18.76 3.13 2.22
C LEU A 83 19.92 2.73 1.30
N SER A 84 20.10 3.37 0.15
CA SER A 84 21.31 3.23 -0.66
C SER A 84 22.51 3.95 -0.07
N LEU A 85 22.31 4.88 0.86
CA LEU A 85 23.36 5.56 1.59
C LEU A 85 23.92 4.63 2.68
N GLU A 86 25.25 4.47 2.74
CA GLU A 86 25.92 3.55 3.66
C GLU A 86 25.51 3.77 5.12
N GLU A 87 25.29 5.03 5.52
CA GLU A 87 24.89 5.40 6.89
C GLU A 87 23.55 4.82 7.31
N TYR A 88 22.60 4.63 6.37
CA TYR A 88 21.22 4.19 6.65
C TYR A 88 20.95 2.77 6.17
N GLY A 89 21.60 2.33 5.10
CA GLY A 89 21.27 1.08 4.42
C GLY A 89 22.12 -0.12 4.83
N GLN A 90 23.17 0.06 5.64
CA GLN A 90 24.00 -1.06 6.06
C GLN A 90 23.18 -2.08 6.87
N ASP A 91 23.18 -3.34 6.38
CA ASP A 91 22.46 -4.47 7.00
C ASP A 91 20.94 -4.26 7.14
N THR A 92 20.34 -3.42 6.29
CA THR A 92 18.89 -3.22 6.27
C THR A 92 18.17 -4.20 5.34
N LYS A 93 16.96 -4.60 5.73
CA LYS A 93 16.03 -5.34 4.88
C LYS A 93 14.66 -4.67 4.90
N VAL A 94 14.16 -4.33 3.73
CA VAL A 94 12.89 -3.61 3.56
C VAL A 94 11.78 -4.57 3.21
N TYR A 95 10.67 -4.45 3.92
CA TYR A 95 9.39 -5.07 3.60
C TYR A 95 8.35 -3.98 3.47
N PHE A 96 7.41 -4.14 2.56
CA PHE A 96 6.32 -3.19 2.37
C PHE A 96 5.02 -3.86 1.92
N LEU A 97 3.91 -3.19 2.22
CA LEU A 97 2.58 -3.43 1.64
C LEU A 97 2.07 -2.12 1.07
N SER A 98 1.88 -2.07 -0.23
CA SER A 98 1.37 -0.91 -0.97
C SER A 98 -0.04 -1.16 -1.47
N GLN A 99 -0.90 -0.15 -1.37
CA GLN A 99 -2.32 -0.23 -1.70
C GLN A 99 -2.78 1.02 -2.44
N VAL A 100 -3.34 0.83 -3.63
CA VAL A 100 -4.00 1.88 -4.44
C VAL A 100 -5.46 1.51 -4.57
N PHE A 101 -6.30 2.06 -3.69
CA PHE A 101 -7.69 1.61 -3.56
C PHE A 101 -8.54 1.89 -4.80
N GLU A 102 -8.33 3.02 -5.49
CA GLU A 102 -9.14 3.38 -6.66
C GLU A 102 -8.87 2.52 -7.90
N SER A 103 -7.69 1.90 -8.00
CA SER A 103 -7.34 0.96 -9.07
C SER A 103 -7.40 -0.50 -8.62
N GLU A 104 -7.73 -0.74 -7.34
CA GLU A 104 -7.73 -2.07 -6.72
C GLU A 104 -6.36 -2.78 -6.86
N GLU A 105 -5.28 -2.01 -6.91
CA GLU A 105 -3.93 -2.54 -7.01
C GLU A 105 -3.28 -2.61 -5.62
N HIS A 106 -2.97 -3.81 -5.18
CA HIS A 106 -2.33 -4.09 -3.89
C HIS A 106 -1.13 -5.00 -4.11
N TRP A 107 0.03 -4.65 -3.53
CA TRP A 107 1.23 -5.49 -3.66
C TRP A 107 2.15 -5.40 -2.45
N THR A 108 2.92 -6.47 -2.23
CA THR A 108 3.93 -6.58 -1.18
C THR A 108 5.16 -7.33 -1.70
N ASN A 109 6.34 -7.03 -1.14
CA ASN A 109 7.54 -7.83 -1.35
C ASN A 109 7.73 -8.91 -0.28
N ASP A 110 6.83 -9.00 0.69
CA ASP A 110 6.89 -9.98 1.78
C ASP A 110 6.27 -11.32 1.36
N ALA A 111 6.98 -12.07 0.50
CA ALA A 111 6.51 -13.34 -0.03
C ALA A 111 6.28 -14.40 1.07
N GLU A 112 7.04 -14.33 2.17
CA GLU A 112 6.95 -15.27 3.28
C GLU A 112 5.87 -14.89 4.32
N GLY A 113 5.31 -13.67 4.21
CA GLY A 113 4.33 -13.17 5.16
C GLY A 113 4.89 -12.90 6.55
N LYS A 114 6.13 -12.43 6.64
CA LYS A 114 6.79 -12.15 7.93
C LYS A 114 6.15 -10.97 8.66
N TYR A 115 5.78 -9.92 7.92
CA TYR A 115 5.16 -8.70 8.43
C TYR A 115 3.81 -8.43 7.81
N PHE A 116 3.61 -8.83 6.55
CA PHE A 116 2.41 -8.61 5.76
C PHE A 116 1.88 -9.97 5.27
N SER A 117 1.31 -10.73 6.20
CA SER A 117 0.74 -12.07 5.90
C SER A 117 -0.49 -11.99 5.00
N MET A 118 -1.17 -10.83 4.97
CA MET A 118 -2.39 -10.59 4.21
C MET A 118 -2.21 -10.91 2.73
N ARG A 119 -3.22 -11.58 2.15
CA ARG A 119 -3.24 -11.98 0.74
C ARG A 119 -4.44 -11.44 -0.02
N TYR A 120 -5.45 -10.94 0.70
CA TYR A 120 -6.68 -10.41 0.15
C TYR A 120 -7.01 -9.06 0.79
N ASN A 121 -7.35 -8.06 -0.03
CA ASN A 121 -8.04 -6.86 0.42
C ASN A 121 -9.53 -7.03 0.10
N VAL A 122 -10.39 -7.00 1.11
CA VAL A 122 -11.83 -7.26 1.00
C VAL A 122 -12.62 -6.01 1.37
N CYS A 123 -13.61 -5.69 0.56
CA CYS A 123 -14.59 -4.65 0.82
C CYS A 123 -16.00 -5.21 0.65
N ILE A 124 -16.89 -4.91 1.59
CA ILE A 124 -18.31 -5.26 1.50
C ILE A 124 -19.18 -4.06 1.88
N ASP A 125 -20.32 -3.89 1.19
CA ASP A 125 -21.42 -3.09 1.70
C ASP A 125 -22.35 -3.99 2.53
N ASN A 126 -22.51 -3.65 3.80
CA ASN A 126 -23.34 -4.40 4.74
C ASN A 126 -24.84 -4.05 4.66
N GLY A 127 -25.25 -3.23 3.69
CA GLY A 127 -26.63 -2.77 3.52
C GLY A 127 -27.14 -1.81 4.62
N LEU A 128 -26.28 -1.42 5.56
CA LEU A 128 -26.57 -0.47 6.64
C LEU A 128 -26.03 0.93 6.36
N GLY A 129 -25.58 1.18 5.12
CA GLY A 129 -25.10 2.47 4.64
C GLY A 129 -23.62 2.73 4.90
N GLY A 130 -22.81 1.69 5.00
CA GLY A 130 -21.36 1.80 5.14
C GLY A 130 -20.60 0.60 4.59
N TYR A 131 -19.40 0.88 4.07
CA TYR A 131 -18.47 -0.15 3.64
C TYR A 131 -17.63 -0.66 4.81
N ALA A 132 -17.42 -1.97 4.87
CA ALA A 132 -16.47 -2.61 5.76
C ALA A 132 -15.27 -3.10 4.93
N TYR A 133 -14.06 -2.84 5.43
CA TYR A 133 -12.80 -3.20 4.78
C TYR A 133 -11.98 -4.09 5.70
N ALA A 134 -11.25 -5.05 5.14
CA ALA A 134 -10.26 -5.84 5.85
C ALA A 134 -9.16 -6.35 4.91
N ASP A 135 -7.94 -6.42 5.44
CA ASP A 135 -6.84 -7.17 4.84
C ASP A 135 -6.81 -8.56 5.49
N ILE A 136 -6.86 -9.61 4.71
CA ILE A 136 -7.13 -10.98 5.15
C ILE A 136 -6.14 -11.96 4.54
N ASP A 137 -5.75 -13.00 5.31
CA ASP A 137 -4.77 -13.99 4.89
C ASP A 137 -5.33 -15.12 4.02
N THR A 138 -6.54 -15.59 4.35
CA THR A 138 -7.10 -16.81 3.77
C THR A 138 -8.55 -16.64 3.35
N GLU A 139 -8.99 -17.45 2.37
CA GLU A 139 -10.40 -17.49 1.94
C GLU A 139 -11.34 -17.81 3.11
N GLN A 140 -10.90 -18.63 4.06
CA GLN A 140 -11.71 -18.96 5.24
C GLN A 140 -11.93 -17.74 6.13
N ASP A 141 -10.95 -16.85 6.24
CA ASP A 141 -11.09 -15.60 6.98
C ASP A 141 -11.96 -14.59 6.24
N VAL A 142 -11.99 -14.62 4.89
CA VAL A 142 -12.97 -13.87 4.10
C VAL A 142 -14.40 -14.31 4.42
N VAL A 143 -14.66 -15.63 4.49
CA VAL A 143 -15.97 -16.17 4.91
C VAL A 143 -16.34 -15.71 6.33
N LYS A 144 -15.39 -15.72 7.26
CA LYS A 144 -15.63 -15.20 8.63
C LYS A 144 -15.92 -13.70 8.63
N PHE A 145 -15.19 -12.94 7.83
CA PHE A 145 -15.40 -11.50 7.67
C PHE A 145 -16.81 -11.20 7.16
N CYS A 146 -17.25 -11.86 6.10
CA CYS A 146 -18.61 -11.77 5.59
C CYS A 146 -19.65 -12.08 6.69
N LYS A 147 -19.47 -13.18 7.42
CA LYS A 147 -20.37 -13.57 8.51
C LYS A 147 -20.45 -12.55 9.63
N ASN A 148 -19.31 -11.94 10.02
CA ASN A 148 -19.26 -10.89 11.05
C ASN A 148 -20.05 -9.64 10.64
N HIS A 149 -20.26 -9.47 9.33
CA HIS A 149 -21.05 -8.39 8.75
C HIS A 149 -22.46 -8.83 8.31
N ASN A 150 -22.98 -9.93 8.87
CA ASN A 150 -24.30 -10.49 8.64
C ASN A 150 -24.53 -11.00 7.20
N ILE A 151 -23.47 -11.37 6.50
CA ILE A 151 -23.54 -12.01 5.18
C ILE A 151 -23.29 -13.51 5.39
N GLU A 152 -24.35 -14.30 5.29
CA GLU A 152 -24.29 -15.76 5.50
C GLU A 152 -23.85 -16.49 4.22
N VAL A 153 -22.57 -16.37 3.88
CA VAL A 153 -21.96 -17.16 2.79
C VAL A 153 -22.05 -18.65 3.14
N PRO A 154 -22.38 -19.54 2.16
CA PRO A 154 -22.42 -20.97 2.39
C PRO A 154 -21.11 -21.51 2.98
N GLN A 155 -21.20 -22.40 3.96
CA GLN A 155 -20.01 -22.94 4.68
C GLN A 155 -19.11 -23.81 3.80
N ASP A 156 -19.59 -24.25 2.67
CA ASP A 156 -18.87 -25.05 1.68
C ASP A 156 -18.17 -24.19 0.61
N SER A 157 -18.37 -22.87 0.61
CA SER A 157 -17.60 -21.94 -0.24
C SER A 157 -16.12 -21.99 0.15
N LYS A 158 -15.28 -22.36 -0.83
CA LYS A 158 -13.83 -22.58 -0.63
C LYS A 158 -12.97 -21.61 -1.42
N THR A 159 -13.55 -20.88 -2.35
CA THR A 159 -12.84 -19.95 -3.22
C THR A 159 -13.47 -18.56 -3.17
N ILE A 160 -12.66 -17.56 -3.50
CA ILE A 160 -13.15 -16.17 -3.59
C ILE A 160 -14.23 -16.04 -4.68
N GLU A 161 -14.11 -16.79 -5.79
CA GLU A 161 -15.13 -16.82 -6.83
C GLU A 161 -16.49 -17.29 -6.31
N GLU A 162 -16.52 -18.38 -5.54
CA GLU A 162 -17.77 -18.89 -4.95
C GLU A 162 -18.42 -17.87 -4.00
N ILE A 163 -17.60 -17.15 -3.22
CA ILE A 163 -18.07 -16.07 -2.34
C ILE A 163 -18.63 -14.92 -3.17
N ARG A 164 -17.92 -14.51 -4.22
CA ARG A 164 -18.33 -13.43 -5.13
C ARG A 164 -19.64 -13.75 -5.84
N ASP A 165 -19.77 -14.98 -6.36
CA ASP A 165 -20.99 -15.45 -7.02
C ASP A 165 -22.18 -15.46 -6.04
N PHE A 166 -21.96 -15.92 -4.81
CA PHE A 166 -22.99 -15.88 -3.77
C PHE A 166 -23.42 -14.43 -3.48
N CYS A 167 -22.48 -13.52 -3.26
CA CYS A 167 -22.79 -12.12 -2.97
C CYS A 167 -23.54 -11.46 -4.14
N SER A 168 -23.09 -11.68 -5.37
CA SER A 168 -23.73 -11.15 -6.58
C SER A 168 -25.16 -11.66 -6.75
N ASN A 169 -25.43 -12.95 -6.48
CA ASN A 169 -26.75 -13.56 -6.57
C ASN A 169 -27.72 -13.07 -5.48
N ASN A 170 -27.22 -12.41 -4.43
CA ASN A 170 -28.01 -11.88 -3.32
C ASN A 170 -27.99 -10.35 -3.24
N ASP A 171 -27.59 -9.66 -4.32
CA ASP A 171 -27.49 -8.19 -4.40
C ASP A 171 -26.59 -7.58 -3.28
N ILE A 172 -25.54 -8.31 -2.88
CA ILE A 172 -24.53 -7.86 -1.91
C ILE A 172 -23.36 -7.30 -2.68
N GLU A 173 -22.98 -6.05 -2.40
CA GLU A 173 -21.78 -5.46 -2.95
C GLU A 173 -20.55 -6.06 -2.26
N PHE A 174 -19.74 -6.80 -3.01
CA PHE A 174 -18.56 -7.50 -2.55
C PHE A 174 -17.41 -7.28 -3.55
N SER A 175 -16.31 -6.76 -3.06
CA SER A 175 -15.04 -6.69 -3.78
C SER A 175 -13.97 -7.44 -3.00
N CYS A 176 -13.15 -8.20 -3.69
CA CYS A 176 -12.01 -8.90 -3.12
C CYS A 176 -10.88 -8.88 -4.14
N CYS A 177 -9.77 -8.23 -3.78
CA CYS A 177 -8.59 -8.07 -4.61
C CYS A 177 -7.44 -8.89 -4.02
N ASP A 178 -6.71 -9.60 -4.88
CA ASP A 178 -5.49 -10.30 -4.50
C ASP A 178 -4.36 -9.29 -4.24
N ILE A 179 -3.62 -9.49 -3.15
CA ILE A 179 -2.38 -8.76 -2.88
C ILE A 179 -1.25 -9.47 -3.64
N MET A 180 -0.73 -8.82 -4.67
CA MET A 180 0.31 -9.38 -5.53
C MET A 180 1.68 -9.39 -4.83
N ILE A 181 2.47 -10.45 -5.03
CA ILE A 181 3.86 -10.49 -4.57
C ILE A 181 4.75 -9.84 -5.63
N ARG A 182 5.37 -8.72 -5.29
CA ARG A 182 6.24 -7.93 -6.17
C ARG A 182 7.36 -7.26 -5.39
N ASP A 183 8.56 -7.22 -5.95
CA ASP A 183 9.71 -6.48 -5.39
C ASP A 183 9.82 -5.05 -5.92
N ASP A 184 9.05 -4.70 -6.96
CA ASP A 184 9.14 -3.42 -7.64
C ASP A 184 8.29 -2.31 -6.98
N HIS A 185 8.50 -1.08 -7.43
CA HIS A 185 7.78 0.11 -6.96
C HIS A 185 6.35 0.21 -7.50
N GLY A 186 5.80 -0.85 -8.08
CA GLY A 186 4.55 -0.80 -8.80
C GLY A 186 4.72 0.08 -10.05
N VAL A 187 5.70 -0.25 -10.88
CA VAL A 187 5.98 0.52 -12.12
C VAL A 187 4.72 0.48 -12.96
N ILE A 188 4.07 1.63 -13.08
CA ILE A 188 3.26 1.90 -14.26
C ILE A 188 4.23 1.74 -15.43
N THR A 189 4.12 0.66 -16.18
CA THR A 189 4.98 0.43 -17.34
C THR A 189 4.86 1.65 -18.27
N ASP A 190 5.90 1.95 -19.04
CA ASP A 190 5.86 3.04 -20.04
C ASP A 190 4.62 2.95 -20.94
N GLU A 191 4.09 1.73 -21.16
CA GLU A 191 2.84 1.49 -21.88
C GLU A 191 1.61 2.04 -21.12
N VAL A 192 1.51 1.88 -19.83
CA VAL A 192 0.40 2.41 -19.02
C VAL A 192 0.52 3.93 -18.91
N MET A 193 1.74 4.47 -18.77
CA MET A 193 1.97 5.92 -18.82
C MET A 193 1.60 6.51 -20.18
N GLN A 194 1.91 5.84 -21.29
CA GLN A 194 1.45 6.24 -22.61
C GLN A 194 -0.08 6.20 -22.74
N GLN A 195 -0.75 5.18 -22.22
CA GLN A 195 -2.20 5.10 -22.23
C GLN A 195 -2.85 6.20 -21.38
N ILE A 196 -2.28 6.51 -20.21
CA ILE A 196 -2.73 7.63 -19.37
C ILE A 196 -2.53 8.96 -20.11
N HIS A 197 -1.38 9.20 -20.74
CA HIS A 197 -1.14 10.41 -21.53
C HIS A 197 -2.17 10.57 -22.66
N VAL A 198 -2.39 9.52 -23.44
CA VAL A 198 -3.39 9.51 -24.52
C VAL A 198 -4.80 9.76 -23.99
N PHE A 199 -5.15 9.17 -22.86
CA PHE A 199 -6.45 9.38 -22.23
C PHE A 199 -6.62 10.83 -21.74
N VAL A 200 -5.61 11.38 -21.08
CA VAL A 200 -5.62 12.76 -20.56
C VAL A 200 -5.68 13.77 -21.73
N GLU A 201 -4.88 13.60 -22.78
CA GLU A 201 -4.94 14.45 -23.98
C GLU A 201 -6.31 14.40 -24.66
N LYS A 202 -6.88 13.20 -24.81
CA LYS A 202 -8.22 13.02 -25.37
C LYS A 202 -9.28 13.72 -24.53
N ARG A 203 -9.15 13.68 -23.21
CA ARG A 203 -10.08 14.32 -22.28
C ARG A 203 -9.94 15.84 -22.31
N ILE A 204 -8.72 16.36 -22.36
CA ILE A 204 -8.45 17.80 -22.50
C ILE A 204 -9.00 18.32 -23.83
N ASN A 205 -8.78 17.62 -24.95
CA ASN A 205 -9.30 18.00 -26.26
C ASN A 205 -10.84 18.00 -26.29
N GLN A 206 -11.51 17.03 -25.64
CA GLN A 206 -12.96 17.04 -25.49
C GLN A 206 -13.48 18.23 -24.67
N LEU A 207 -12.76 18.63 -23.62
CA LEU A 207 -13.14 19.78 -22.78
C LEU A 207 -12.89 21.12 -23.49
N LEU A 208 -11.89 21.18 -24.37
CA LEU A 208 -11.56 22.37 -25.16
C LEU A 208 -12.33 22.47 -26.49
N GLY A 209 -13.20 21.50 -26.81
CA GLY A 209 -14.00 21.49 -28.02
C GLY A 209 -13.16 21.31 -29.31
N LYS A 210 -12.02 20.63 -29.21
CA LYS A 210 -11.13 20.30 -30.34
C LYS A 210 -11.32 18.88 -30.82
#